data_fe0fafad1a815e220221b48b7a4ecc88
#
_entry.id   fe0fafad1a815e220221b48b7a4ecc88
#
_cell.length_a   1.000
_cell.length_b   1.000
_cell.length_c   1.000
_cell.angle_alpha   90.00
_cell.angle_beta   90.00
_cell.angle_gamma   90.00
#
_symmetry.space_group_name_H-M   'P 1'
#
loop_
_entity.id
_entity.type
_entity.pdbx_description
1 polymer ?
#
loop_
_entity_poly.entity_id
_entity_poly.type
_entity_poly.pdbx_seq_one_letter_code
_entity_poly.pdbx_strand_id
1 'polypeptide(L)'
;MKRLAKSAFLATAASMLSACYQMPGDAYRLAETRQTYASETFGEVVFSRISDDVVMHTSTLDLPGMGPVRSNGLIVIADGRSILVDTAWSDAQTRNILDYAEQVLEAPVSDAVVTHAHQDKMGGIGALKAAGITSWAHPLTNSEAVSQELLPAERTLTFDRGWAVGPSRHQLAPLAIYYPGGGHTVDNITVGIEGTNIAFGGCLIKGSDAQTLGNLSDADVRNYASSARNFGAAFPAADTILVSHSPPQGRRAIVHTIALAERL
;
A
#
# COMPACT_ATOMS: atom_id res chain seq x y z
N MET A 1 -45.07 -65.76 -45.16
CA MET A 1 -45.03 -65.83 -43.75
C MET A 1 -43.65 -65.31 -43.24
N LYS A 2 -43.47 -64.07 -42.92
CA LYS A 2 -42.29 -63.57 -42.24
C LYS A 2 -42.76 -62.44 -41.30
N ARG A 3 -42.57 -62.64 -40.03
CA ARG A 3 -42.93 -61.73 -38.96
C ARG A 3 -41.95 -60.55 -38.94
N LEU A 4 -42.46 -59.32 -38.91
CA LEU A 4 -41.72 -58.11 -38.70
C LEU A 4 -41.56 -57.92 -37.16
N ALA A 5 -40.32 -57.83 -36.74
CA ALA A 5 -39.95 -57.41 -35.36
C ALA A 5 -39.92 -55.89 -35.30
N LYS A 6 -40.69 -55.28 -34.39
CA LYS A 6 -40.65 -53.88 -34.10
C LYS A 6 -39.54 -53.64 -33.07
N SER A 7 -38.48 -52.93 -33.44
CA SER A 7 -37.46 -52.44 -32.51
C SER A 7 -37.98 -51.15 -31.87
N ALA A 8 -38.11 -51.16 -30.55
CA ALA A 8 -38.39 -49.98 -29.75
C ALA A 8 -37.08 -49.26 -29.48
N PHE A 9 -36.98 -48.01 -29.92
CA PHE A 9 -35.89 -47.10 -29.52
C PHE A 9 -36.21 -46.54 -28.15
N LEU A 10 -35.43 -46.91 -27.12
CA LEU A 10 -35.43 -46.26 -25.85
C LEU A 10 -34.56 -45.00 -25.94
N ALA A 11 -35.17 -43.83 -25.85
CA ALA A 11 -34.47 -42.56 -25.70
C ALA A 11 -34.10 -42.40 -24.22
N THR A 12 -32.84 -42.58 -23.88
CA THR A 12 -32.29 -42.23 -22.60
C THR A 12 -32.05 -40.72 -22.55
N ALA A 13 -32.87 -39.99 -21.81
CA ALA A 13 -32.63 -38.60 -21.45
C ALA A 13 -31.47 -38.54 -20.47
N ALA A 14 -30.34 -38.03 -20.92
CA ALA A 14 -29.21 -37.69 -20.07
C ALA A 14 -29.56 -36.39 -19.33
N SER A 15 -29.94 -36.51 -18.07
CA SER A 15 -30.06 -35.39 -17.15
C SER A 15 -28.65 -34.88 -16.84
N MET A 16 -28.25 -33.77 -17.43
CA MET A 16 -27.10 -33.02 -16.98
C MET A 16 -27.46 -32.37 -15.64
N LEU A 17 -27.04 -33.01 -14.56
CA LEU A 17 -26.95 -32.38 -13.23
C LEU A 17 -25.87 -31.30 -13.32
N SER A 18 -26.31 -30.04 -13.46
CA SER A 18 -25.50 -28.87 -13.19
C SER A 18 -25.15 -28.89 -11.71
N ALA A 19 -24.02 -29.46 -11.35
CA ALA A 19 -23.46 -29.33 -10.03
C ALA A 19 -23.01 -27.88 -9.86
N CYS A 20 -23.90 -27.03 -9.33
CA CYS A 20 -23.50 -25.77 -8.72
C CYS A 20 -22.54 -26.13 -7.59
N TYR A 21 -21.25 -25.93 -7.83
CA TYR A 21 -20.21 -26.02 -6.82
C TYR A 21 -20.45 -24.86 -5.85
N GLN A 22 -21.31 -25.08 -4.84
CA GLN A 22 -21.43 -24.20 -3.69
C GLN A 22 -20.14 -24.38 -2.89
N MET A 23 -19.22 -23.43 -3.02
CA MET A 23 -18.11 -23.29 -2.11
C MET A 23 -18.70 -23.11 -0.70
N PRO A 24 -18.30 -23.91 0.30
CA PRO A 24 -18.78 -23.72 1.67
C PRO A 24 -18.37 -22.33 2.14
N GLY A 25 -19.33 -21.47 2.49
CA GLY A 25 -19.09 -20.13 3.00
C GLY A 25 -18.24 -20.08 4.27
N ASP A 26 -18.05 -21.21 4.94
CA ASP A 26 -17.21 -21.35 6.13
C ASP A 26 -15.73 -21.57 5.84
N ALA A 27 -15.34 -21.98 4.63
CA ALA A 27 -13.92 -22.12 4.26
C ALA A 27 -13.22 -20.76 4.12
N TYR A 28 -13.96 -19.66 3.93
CA TYR A 28 -13.41 -18.30 3.89
C TYR A 28 -13.31 -17.62 5.26
N ARG A 29 -13.84 -18.24 6.33
CA ARG A 29 -13.67 -17.80 7.72
C ARG A 29 -12.43 -18.36 8.40
N LEU A 30 -11.67 -19.23 7.72
CA LEU A 30 -10.43 -19.74 8.29
C LEU A 30 -9.36 -18.67 8.26
N ALA A 31 -9.26 -18.02 9.42
CA ALA A 31 -8.05 -17.46 9.99
C ALA A 31 -7.20 -16.57 9.04
N GLU A 32 -7.63 -15.31 8.79
CA GLU A 32 -6.66 -14.27 9.02
C GLU A 32 -6.37 -14.30 10.53
N THR A 33 -5.45 -15.15 10.95
CA THR A 33 -4.75 -14.96 12.22
C THR A 33 -4.16 -13.57 12.06
N ARG A 34 -4.71 -12.58 12.77
CA ARG A 34 -4.10 -11.25 12.86
C ARG A 34 -2.72 -11.51 13.39
N GLN A 35 -1.74 -11.47 12.49
CA GLN A 35 -0.35 -11.57 12.89
C GLN A 35 -0.11 -10.38 13.82
N THR A 36 0.17 -10.65 15.08
CA THR A 36 0.48 -9.62 16.06
C THR A 36 1.95 -9.29 15.89
N TYR A 37 2.23 -8.07 15.50
CA TYR A 37 3.59 -7.55 15.39
C TYR A 37 4.01 -6.95 16.73
N ALA A 38 5.25 -7.19 17.16
CA ALA A 38 5.82 -6.49 18.30
C ALA A 38 5.82 -4.99 18.02
N SER A 39 5.26 -4.22 18.94
CA SER A 39 5.12 -2.78 18.77
C SER A 39 5.57 -2.04 20.03
N GLU A 40 6.20 -0.89 19.84
CA GLU A 40 6.63 0.02 20.89
C GLU A 40 6.33 1.46 20.51
N THR A 41 6.33 2.36 21.49
CA THR A 41 6.09 3.79 21.27
C THR A 41 7.36 4.55 21.56
N PHE A 42 7.75 5.46 20.65
CA PHE A 42 8.84 6.39 20.81
C PHE A 42 8.35 7.80 20.48
N GLY A 43 8.39 8.71 21.46
CA GLY A 43 7.74 10.00 21.34
C GLY A 43 6.22 9.84 21.06
N GLU A 44 5.75 10.43 19.99
CA GLU A 44 4.32 10.39 19.58
C GLU A 44 4.03 9.36 18.50
N VAL A 45 4.99 8.48 18.16
CA VAL A 45 4.89 7.53 17.07
C VAL A 45 4.95 6.10 17.60
N VAL A 46 4.13 5.22 17.07
CA VAL A 46 4.14 3.78 17.33
C VAL A 46 4.92 3.08 16.22
N PHE A 47 5.82 2.18 16.61
CA PHE A 47 6.64 1.39 15.71
C PHE A 47 6.27 -0.07 15.83
N SER A 48 5.99 -0.73 14.70
CA SER A 48 5.64 -2.14 14.62
C SER A 48 6.64 -2.88 13.74
N ARG A 49 7.35 -3.86 14.29
CA ARG A 49 8.35 -4.64 13.55
C ARG A 49 7.65 -5.67 12.66
N ILE A 50 7.67 -5.42 11.36
CA ILE A 50 7.05 -6.31 10.36
C ILE A 50 7.96 -7.48 10.00
N SER A 51 9.25 -7.20 9.87
CA SER A 51 10.35 -8.17 9.71
C SER A 51 11.62 -7.62 10.35
N ASP A 52 12.74 -8.31 10.22
CA ASP A 52 14.01 -7.83 10.75
C ASP A 52 14.44 -6.50 10.12
N ASP A 53 14.13 -6.31 8.83
CA ASP A 53 14.55 -5.13 8.07
C ASP A 53 13.41 -4.14 7.77
N VAL A 54 12.18 -4.42 8.22
CA VAL A 54 11.01 -3.57 7.93
C VAL A 54 10.26 -3.23 9.20
N VAL A 55 10.21 -1.95 9.51
CA VAL A 55 9.44 -1.39 10.62
C VAL A 55 8.36 -0.47 10.07
N MET A 56 7.11 -0.69 10.45
CA MET A 56 6.01 0.21 10.14
C MET A 56 5.90 1.26 11.25
N HIS A 57 6.00 2.53 10.91
CA HIS A 57 5.68 3.62 11.82
C HIS A 57 4.22 4.03 11.67
N THR A 58 3.58 4.39 12.77
CA THR A 58 2.19 4.86 12.82
C THR A 58 2.14 6.16 13.60
N SER A 59 1.79 7.23 12.95
CA SER A 59 1.52 8.54 13.54
C SER A 59 0.03 8.85 13.55
N THR A 60 -0.41 9.73 14.46
CA THR A 60 -1.82 10.08 14.62
C THR A 60 -1.98 11.60 14.67
N LEU A 61 -3.01 12.10 14.01
CA LEU A 61 -3.43 13.50 14.10
C LEU A 61 -4.95 13.54 14.34
N ASP A 62 -5.37 14.39 15.29
CA ASP A 62 -6.78 14.69 15.49
C ASP A 62 -7.25 15.65 14.42
N LEU A 63 -8.11 15.17 13.52
CA LEU A 63 -8.70 15.98 12.46
C LEU A 63 -10.06 16.52 12.87
N PRO A 64 -10.35 17.82 12.66
CA PRO A 64 -11.64 18.41 12.97
C PRO A 64 -12.80 17.63 12.34
N GLY A 65 -13.74 17.19 13.17
CA GLY A 65 -14.93 16.45 12.74
C GLY A 65 -14.71 14.97 12.43
N MET A 66 -13.47 14.48 12.42
CA MET A 66 -13.14 13.08 12.16
C MET A 66 -12.51 12.38 13.37
N GLY A 67 -11.93 13.13 14.34
CA GLY A 67 -11.18 12.59 15.46
C GLY A 67 -9.78 12.09 15.06
N PRO A 68 -9.20 11.16 15.84
CA PRO A 68 -7.84 10.69 15.62
C PRO A 68 -7.72 9.85 14.35
N VAL A 69 -6.96 10.34 13.39
CA VAL A 69 -6.65 9.63 12.13
C VAL A 69 -5.22 9.11 12.18
N ARG A 70 -5.07 7.80 12.05
CA ARG A 70 -3.76 7.14 11.98
C ARG A 70 -3.25 7.15 10.56
N SER A 71 -1.94 7.32 10.41
CA SER A 71 -1.25 7.13 9.13
C SER A 71 0.02 6.30 9.34
N ASN A 72 0.19 5.30 8.49
CA ASN A 72 1.34 4.43 8.48
C ASN A 72 2.31 4.82 7.35
N GLY A 73 3.59 4.63 7.61
CA GLY A 73 4.67 4.58 6.64
C GLY A 73 5.69 3.54 7.07
N LEU A 74 6.85 3.47 6.42
CA LEU A 74 7.84 2.42 6.68
C LEU A 74 9.23 2.99 6.93
N ILE A 75 9.99 2.30 7.78
CA ILE A 75 11.45 2.37 7.83
C ILE A 75 11.95 1.05 7.25
N VAL A 76 12.75 1.10 6.19
CA VAL A 76 13.34 -0.08 5.54
C VAL A 76 14.85 -0.04 5.74
N ILE A 77 15.37 -1.01 6.47
CA ILE A 77 16.78 -1.11 6.84
C ILE A 77 17.55 -1.83 5.74
N ALA A 78 18.65 -1.27 5.30
CA ALA A 78 19.55 -1.87 4.32
C ALA A 78 20.99 -1.32 4.50
N ASP A 79 21.96 -2.18 4.53
CA ASP A 79 23.39 -1.83 4.55
C ASP A 79 23.78 -0.83 5.67
N GLY A 80 23.22 -1.03 6.89
CA GLY A 80 23.51 -0.21 8.07
C GLY A 80 22.91 1.21 8.05
N ARG A 81 22.01 1.48 7.12
CA ARG A 81 21.18 2.69 7.01
C ARG A 81 19.73 2.33 6.82
N SER A 82 18.85 3.30 6.85
CA SER A 82 17.46 3.07 6.49
C SER A 82 16.94 4.08 5.47
N ILE A 83 15.87 3.67 4.80
CA ILE A 83 15.11 4.49 3.87
C ILE A 83 13.71 4.65 4.46
N LEU A 84 13.25 5.90 4.56
CA LEU A 84 11.91 6.22 5.04
C LEU A 84 10.91 6.20 3.85
N VAL A 85 9.80 5.51 4.00
CA VAL A 85 8.65 5.59 3.09
C VAL A 85 7.55 6.34 3.81
N ASP A 86 7.19 7.51 3.32
CA ASP A 86 6.30 8.51 3.89
C ASP A 86 6.82 9.11 5.21
N THR A 87 6.58 10.39 5.40
CA THR A 87 6.79 11.07 6.68
C THR A 87 5.56 10.90 7.59
N ALA A 88 5.61 11.46 8.80
CA ALA A 88 4.43 11.60 9.64
C ALA A 88 3.62 12.86 9.28
N TRP A 89 2.53 13.12 10.04
CA TRP A 89 1.67 14.30 9.88
C TRP A 89 2.39 15.64 10.11
N SER A 90 3.52 15.61 10.81
CA SER A 90 4.26 16.82 11.19
C SER A 90 5.77 16.59 11.26
N ASP A 91 6.51 17.70 11.24
CA ASP A 91 7.95 17.70 11.49
C ASP A 91 8.31 17.14 12.87
N ALA A 92 7.50 17.39 13.89
CA ALA A 92 7.77 16.91 15.25
C ALA A 92 7.71 15.37 15.31
N GLN A 93 6.64 14.78 14.76
CA GLN A 93 6.49 13.33 14.69
C GLN A 93 7.53 12.70 13.76
N THR A 94 7.89 13.37 12.66
CA THR A 94 8.94 12.87 11.75
C THR A 94 10.30 12.87 12.43
N ARG A 95 10.64 13.87 13.26
CA ARG A 95 11.84 13.81 14.09
C ARG A 95 11.85 12.59 15.01
N ASN A 96 10.73 12.23 15.63
CA ASN A 96 10.67 10.99 16.42
C ASN A 96 10.98 9.74 15.58
N ILE A 97 10.58 9.72 14.30
CA ILE A 97 10.91 8.61 13.39
C ILE A 97 12.43 8.59 13.14
N LEU A 98 13.04 9.73 12.85
CA LEU A 98 14.48 9.84 12.60
C LEU A 98 15.29 9.42 13.83
N ASP A 99 14.91 9.93 15.01
CA ASP A 99 15.55 9.61 16.29
C ASP A 99 15.42 8.11 16.61
N TYR A 100 14.27 7.51 16.36
CA TYR A 100 14.05 6.08 16.54
C TYR A 100 14.95 5.24 15.60
N ALA A 101 15.05 5.63 14.33
CA ALA A 101 15.91 4.94 13.38
C ALA A 101 17.40 5.00 13.78
N GLU A 102 17.85 6.12 14.31
CA GLU A 102 19.23 6.30 14.75
C GLU A 102 19.51 5.61 16.10
N GLN A 103 18.65 5.82 17.12
CA GLN A 103 18.94 5.45 18.51
C GLN A 103 18.52 4.02 18.86
N VAL A 104 17.46 3.50 18.21
CA VAL A 104 16.89 2.19 18.55
C VAL A 104 17.21 1.15 17.46
N LEU A 105 17.11 1.54 16.17
CA LEU A 105 17.44 0.64 15.08
C LEU A 105 18.95 0.63 14.74
N GLU A 106 19.69 1.61 15.22
CA GLU A 106 21.11 1.83 14.88
C GLU A 106 21.35 1.91 13.36
N ALA A 107 20.31 2.37 12.62
CA ALA A 107 20.28 2.48 11.17
C ALA A 107 19.67 3.84 10.77
N PRO A 108 20.46 4.94 10.82
CA PRO A 108 19.95 6.27 10.56
C PRO A 108 19.35 6.39 9.15
N VAL A 109 18.32 7.23 9.02
CA VAL A 109 17.66 7.48 7.72
C VAL A 109 18.60 8.26 6.82
N SER A 110 18.88 7.75 5.64
CA SER A 110 19.72 8.42 4.61
C SER A 110 18.88 9.10 3.54
N ASP A 111 17.76 8.52 3.20
CA ASP A 111 16.87 8.96 2.13
C ASP A 111 15.41 8.73 2.53
N ALA A 112 14.51 9.49 1.92
CA ALA A 112 13.08 9.29 2.08
C ALA A 112 12.38 9.32 0.72
N VAL A 113 11.31 8.54 0.57
CA VAL A 113 10.39 8.62 -0.56
C VAL A 113 8.98 8.85 -0.05
N VAL A 114 8.24 9.78 -0.66
CA VAL A 114 6.85 10.06 -0.30
C VAL A 114 5.91 9.56 -1.38
N THR A 115 4.80 8.95 -0.96
CA THR A 115 3.92 8.24 -1.88
C THR A 115 2.95 9.14 -2.63
N HIS A 116 2.51 10.24 -2.05
CA HIS A 116 1.64 11.24 -2.68
C HIS A 116 1.56 12.54 -1.86
N ALA A 117 0.96 13.57 -2.42
CA ALA A 117 0.91 14.92 -1.87
C ALA A 117 -0.24 15.12 -0.86
N HIS A 118 -0.21 14.39 0.25
CA HIS A 118 -1.10 14.65 1.39
C HIS A 118 -0.29 14.89 2.67
N GLN A 119 -0.89 15.61 3.62
CA GLN A 119 -0.27 16.00 4.89
C GLN A 119 0.26 14.80 5.67
N ASP A 120 -0.44 13.69 5.67
CA ASP A 120 -0.05 12.46 6.38
C ASP A 120 1.12 11.69 5.74
N LYS A 121 1.62 12.17 4.58
CA LYS A 121 2.78 11.63 3.85
C LYS A 121 3.93 12.62 3.75
N MET A 122 3.62 13.90 3.67
CA MET A 122 4.57 14.97 3.40
C MET A 122 4.69 15.99 4.53
N GLY A 123 3.87 15.89 5.60
CA GLY A 123 3.86 16.86 6.69
C GLY A 123 5.19 17.02 7.45
N GLY A 124 6.10 16.08 7.25
CA GLY A 124 7.44 16.09 7.86
C GLY A 124 8.61 16.36 6.91
N ILE A 125 8.35 16.84 5.70
CA ILE A 125 9.43 17.19 4.75
C ILE A 125 10.38 18.24 5.34
N GLY A 126 9.87 19.16 6.15
CA GLY A 126 10.70 20.15 6.85
C GLY A 126 11.73 19.51 7.79
N ALA A 127 11.35 18.46 8.52
CA ALA A 127 12.28 17.71 9.37
C ALA A 127 13.35 16.97 8.58
N LEU A 128 12.99 16.35 7.44
CA LEU A 128 13.96 15.72 6.55
C LEU A 128 14.98 16.72 6.04
N LYS A 129 14.51 17.87 5.56
CA LYS A 129 15.37 18.96 5.07
C LYS A 129 16.30 19.48 6.16
N ALA A 130 15.79 19.68 7.39
CA ALA A 130 16.60 20.13 8.50
C ALA A 130 17.68 19.12 8.92
N ALA A 131 17.42 17.82 8.72
CA ALA A 131 18.37 16.74 8.99
C ALA A 131 19.32 16.46 7.80
N GLY A 132 19.18 17.14 6.66
CA GLY A 132 19.99 16.92 5.47
C GLY A 132 19.67 15.62 4.74
N ILE A 133 18.48 15.06 4.96
CA ILE A 133 18.01 13.81 4.35
C ILE A 133 17.36 14.13 3.00
N THR A 134 17.85 13.48 1.94
CA THR A 134 17.28 13.67 0.59
C THR A 134 15.90 13.02 0.51
N SER A 135 14.89 13.83 0.15
CA SER A 135 13.53 13.35 -0.10
C SER A 135 13.24 13.23 -1.59
N TRP A 136 12.52 12.17 -1.97
CA TRP A 136 12.18 11.81 -3.34
C TRP A 136 10.67 11.68 -3.51
N ALA A 137 10.14 12.11 -4.65
CA ALA A 137 8.73 11.97 -4.97
C ALA A 137 8.50 11.77 -6.47
N HIS A 138 7.29 11.34 -6.83
CA HIS A 138 6.82 11.40 -8.20
C HIS A 138 6.77 12.87 -8.68
N PRO A 139 7.07 13.20 -9.97
CA PRO A 139 6.99 14.58 -10.45
C PRO A 139 5.63 15.25 -10.18
N LEU A 140 4.52 14.50 -10.33
CA LEU A 140 3.19 15.02 -10.00
C LEU A 140 3.03 15.32 -8.51
N THR A 141 3.62 14.50 -7.62
CA THR A 141 3.57 14.73 -6.17
C THR A 141 4.16 16.09 -5.80
N ASN A 142 5.30 16.47 -6.41
CA ASN A 142 5.88 17.78 -6.16
C ASN A 142 5.01 18.93 -6.70
N SER A 143 4.31 18.70 -7.81
CA SER A 143 3.36 19.69 -8.35
C SER A 143 2.14 19.84 -7.44
N GLU A 144 1.54 18.72 -7.01
CA GLU A 144 0.37 18.71 -6.14
C GLU A 144 0.71 19.25 -4.74
N ALA A 145 1.92 18.97 -4.21
CA ALA A 145 2.36 19.51 -2.93
C ALA A 145 2.28 21.04 -2.87
N VAL A 146 2.74 21.71 -3.95
CA VAL A 146 2.67 23.18 -4.03
C VAL A 146 1.20 23.66 -4.03
N SER A 147 0.32 22.95 -4.75
CA SER A 147 -1.10 23.27 -4.81
C SER A 147 -1.81 23.11 -3.45
N GLN A 148 -1.28 22.23 -2.60
CA GLN A 148 -1.82 21.94 -1.27
C GLN A 148 -1.03 22.64 -0.13
N GLU A 149 -0.19 23.62 -0.47
CA GLU A 149 0.62 24.38 0.49
C GLU A 149 1.57 23.51 1.33
N LEU A 150 1.99 22.35 0.77
CA LEU A 150 2.97 21.45 1.35
C LEU A 150 4.37 21.76 0.79
N LEU A 151 5.41 21.44 1.57
CA LEU A 151 6.77 21.49 1.07
C LEU A 151 7.00 20.34 0.09
N PRO A 152 7.47 20.61 -1.16
CA PRO A 152 7.79 19.55 -2.09
C PRO A 152 9.04 18.76 -1.66
N ALA A 153 9.15 17.52 -2.13
CA ALA A 153 10.36 16.73 -1.98
C ALA A 153 11.53 17.37 -2.77
N GLU A 154 12.75 17.15 -2.29
CA GLU A 154 13.95 17.75 -2.86
C GLU A 154 14.22 17.29 -4.30
N ARG A 155 13.93 16.01 -4.58
CA ARG A 155 14.21 15.37 -5.87
C ARG A 155 12.99 14.65 -6.43
N THR A 156 12.97 14.55 -7.76
CA THR A 156 11.94 13.79 -8.47
C THR A 156 12.48 12.45 -8.96
N LEU A 157 11.62 11.44 -8.88
CA LEU A 157 11.83 10.13 -9.46
C LEU A 157 11.64 10.18 -10.98
N THR A 158 12.36 9.35 -11.71
CA THR A 158 12.13 9.11 -13.14
C THR A 158 11.48 7.75 -13.32
N PHE A 159 10.48 7.67 -14.20
CA PHE A 159 9.73 6.43 -14.41
C PHE A 159 9.83 5.93 -15.85
N ASP A 160 9.95 4.61 -16.00
CA ASP A 160 9.75 3.89 -17.26
C ASP A 160 8.74 2.77 -17.03
N ARG A 161 7.67 2.74 -17.84
CA ARG A 161 6.57 1.77 -17.71
C ARG A 161 6.03 1.60 -16.28
N GLY A 162 5.95 2.72 -15.55
CA GLY A 162 5.51 2.77 -14.17
C GLY A 162 6.58 2.46 -13.11
N TRP A 163 7.74 1.92 -13.46
CA TRP A 163 8.82 1.66 -12.50
C TRP A 163 9.78 2.84 -12.37
N ALA A 164 10.18 3.14 -11.14
CA ALA A 164 11.25 4.10 -10.93
C ALA A 164 12.58 3.55 -11.47
N VAL A 165 13.28 4.40 -12.22
CA VAL A 165 14.53 4.05 -12.92
C VAL A 165 15.62 5.09 -12.67
N GLY A 166 16.83 4.82 -13.17
CA GLY A 166 17.97 5.72 -13.08
C GLY A 166 18.66 5.68 -11.72
N PRO A 167 19.41 6.73 -11.34
CA PRO A 167 20.24 6.74 -10.13
C PRO A 167 19.43 6.53 -8.84
N SER A 168 18.20 7.06 -8.76
CA SER A 168 17.30 6.88 -7.61
C SER A 168 17.02 5.41 -7.31
N ARG A 169 16.93 4.56 -8.34
CA ARG A 169 16.70 3.13 -8.20
C ARG A 169 17.79 2.44 -7.36
N HIS A 170 19.05 2.84 -7.53
CA HIS A 170 20.17 2.30 -6.74
C HIS A 170 20.23 2.93 -5.36
N GLN A 171 19.97 4.23 -5.27
CA GLN A 171 20.05 4.97 -4.01
C GLN A 171 18.96 4.55 -3.03
N LEU A 172 17.77 4.22 -3.54
CA LEU A 172 16.61 3.79 -2.76
C LEU A 172 16.47 2.26 -2.68
N ALA A 173 17.47 1.47 -3.14
CA ALA A 173 17.44 0.03 -2.93
C ALA A 173 17.40 -0.30 -1.43
N PRO A 174 16.60 -1.27 -0.98
CA PRO A 174 15.89 -2.29 -1.75
C PRO A 174 14.44 -1.93 -2.17
N LEU A 175 14.08 -0.66 -2.26
CA LEU A 175 12.72 -0.28 -2.64
C LEU A 175 12.50 -0.45 -4.15
N ALA A 176 11.50 -1.24 -4.53
CA ALA A 176 10.95 -1.29 -5.88
C ALA A 176 9.75 -0.33 -5.96
N ILE A 177 9.97 0.87 -6.47
CA ILE A 177 8.96 1.94 -6.50
C ILE A 177 8.19 1.86 -7.81
N TYR A 178 6.85 1.85 -7.73
CA TYR A 178 5.96 1.70 -8.87
C TYR A 178 4.84 2.74 -8.86
N TYR A 179 4.61 3.38 -9.99
CA TYR A 179 3.45 4.24 -10.26
C TYR A 179 2.35 3.42 -10.95
N PRO A 180 1.27 3.03 -10.26
CA PRO A 180 0.22 2.19 -10.81
C PRO A 180 -0.78 2.96 -11.68
N GLY A 181 -0.65 4.28 -11.78
CA GLY A 181 -1.63 5.23 -12.30
C GLY A 181 -2.36 5.96 -11.18
N GLY A 182 -3.16 6.97 -11.53
CA GLY A 182 -3.99 7.70 -10.59
C GLY A 182 -5.04 6.79 -9.94
N GLY A 183 -5.34 7.02 -8.68
CA GLY A 183 -6.33 6.28 -7.91
C GLY A 183 -6.76 7.07 -6.70
N HIS A 184 -6.16 6.85 -5.52
CA HIS A 184 -6.42 7.66 -4.33
C HIS A 184 -6.11 9.15 -4.58
N THR A 185 -5.03 9.41 -5.30
CA THR A 185 -4.66 10.70 -5.89
C THR A 185 -4.11 10.46 -7.29
N VAL A 186 -3.92 11.50 -8.08
CA VAL A 186 -3.35 11.39 -9.45
C VAL A 186 -1.88 10.99 -9.44
N ASP A 187 -1.17 11.22 -8.34
CA ASP A 187 0.27 11.11 -8.17
C ASP A 187 0.72 9.89 -7.34
N ASN A 188 -0.22 9.08 -6.82
CA ASN A 188 0.10 8.03 -5.87
C ASN A 188 1.06 6.97 -6.43
N ILE A 189 2.19 6.76 -5.74
CA ILE A 189 3.12 5.66 -5.99
C ILE A 189 2.99 4.59 -4.90
N THR A 190 3.49 3.41 -5.19
CA THR A 190 3.51 2.25 -4.31
C THR A 190 4.91 1.65 -4.25
N VAL A 191 5.18 0.86 -3.22
CA VAL A 191 6.53 0.37 -2.94
C VAL A 191 6.50 -1.12 -2.66
N GLY A 192 7.31 -1.92 -3.35
CA GLY A 192 7.68 -3.27 -2.95
C GLY A 192 9.03 -3.26 -2.27
N ILE A 193 9.31 -4.25 -1.43
CA ILE A 193 10.61 -4.41 -0.78
C ILE A 193 11.28 -5.66 -1.37
N GLU A 194 12.34 -5.45 -2.15
CA GLU A 194 13.03 -6.52 -2.87
C GLU A 194 13.57 -7.59 -1.93
N GLY A 195 13.51 -8.83 -2.37
CA GLY A 195 13.93 -9.98 -1.56
C GLY A 195 12.91 -10.39 -0.49
N THR A 196 11.75 -9.71 -0.40
CA THR A 196 10.69 -10.02 0.58
C THR A 196 9.34 -10.28 -0.10
N ASN A 197 8.34 -10.66 0.69
CA ASN A 197 6.94 -10.77 0.30
C ASN A 197 6.11 -9.55 0.76
N ILE A 198 6.74 -8.41 1.01
CA ILE A 198 6.12 -7.19 1.55
C ILE A 198 5.96 -6.14 0.46
N ALA A 199 4.76 -5.55 0.37
CA ALA A 199 4.52 -4.37 -0.43
C ALA A 199 3.68 -3.34 0.32
N PHE A 200 3.95 -2.06 0.09
CA PHE A 200 3.23 -0.93 0.64
C PHE A 200 2.33 -0.32 -0.43
N GLY A 201 1.03 -0.46 -0.25
CA GLY A 201 0.01 0.11 -1.12
C GLY A 201 -0.38 1.54 -0.75
N GLY A 202 0.14 2.07 0.37
CA GLY A 202 -0.16 3.42 0.83
C GLY A 202 -1.66 3.66 1.02
N CYS A 203 -2.12 4.85 0.62
CA CYS A 203 -3.54 5.20 0.66
C CYS A 203 -4.34 4.64 -0.53
N LEU A 204 -3.67 4.14 -1.58
CA LEU A 204 -4.34 3.52 -2.72
C LEU A 204 -5.09 2.26 -2.31
N ILE A 205 -4.47 1.43 -1.47
CA ILE A 205 -5.08 0.17 -1.02
C ILE A 205 -5.74 0.38 0.34
N LYS A 206 -7.00 -0.06 0.45
CA LYS A 206 -7.80 0.03 1.68
C LYS A 206 -7.74 -1.28 2.45
N GLY A 207 -7.86 -1.19 3.77
CA GLY A 207 -8.01 -2.38 4.61
C GLY A 207 -9.23 -3.21 4.22
N SER A 208 -9.17 -4.51 4.43
CA SER A 208 -10.24 -5.44 4.04
C SER A 208 -11.55 -5.24 4.80
N ASP A 209 -11.54 -4.43 5.85
CA ASP A 209 -12.70 -4.01 6.65
C ASP A 209 -13.24 -2.62 6.28
N ALA A 210 -12.57 -1.88 5.36
CA ALA A 210 -13.00 -0.57 4.93
C ALA A 210 -14.37 -0.62 4.23
N GLN A 211 -15.25 0.32 4.57
CA GLN A 211 -16.59 0.39 3.95
C GLN A 211 -16.62 1.29 2.72
N THR A 212 -15.66 2.19 2.59
CA THR A 212 -15.53 3.15 1.50
C THR A 212 -14.06 3.34 1.12
N LEU A 213 -13.81 4.05 0.04
CA LEU A 213 -12.46 4.48 -0.36
C LEU A 213 -11.96 5.71 0.42
N GLY A 214 -12.74 6.23 1.36
CA GLY A 214 -12.42 7.42 2.14
C GLY A 214 -12.61 8.72 1.37
N ASN A 215 -11.74 9.71 1.61
CA ASN A 215 -11.79 10.98 0.88
C ASN A 215 -11.45 10.77 -0.60
N LEU A 216 -12.30 11.32 -1.48
CA LEU A 216 -12.18 11.22 -2.94
C LEU A 216 -12.01 12.59 -3.62
N SER A 217 -11.76 13.67 -2.86
CA SER A 217 -11.64 15.03 -3.43
C SER A 217 -10.52 15.12 -4.49
N ASP A 218 -9.43 14.41 -4.25
CA ASP A 218 -8.23 14.42 -5.09
C ASP A 218 -8.04 13.11 -5.88
N ALA A 219 -9.07 12.24 -5.83
CA ALA A 219 -9.00 10.91 -6.40
C ALA A 219 -9.22 10.92 -7.92
N ASP A 220 -8.47 10.10 -8.63
CA ASP A 220 -8.80 9.67 -9.98
C ASP A 220 -9.75 8.47 -9.92
N VAL A 221 -11.03 8.75 -9.66
CA VAL A 221 -12.05 7.71 -9.47
C VAL A 221 -12.22 6.80 -10.68
N ARG A 222 -12.00 7.33 -11.90
CA ARG A 222 -12.13 6.54 -13.15
C ARG A 222 -11.07 5.45 -13.27
N ASN A 223 -9.88 5.73 -12.77
CA ASN A 223 -8.74 4.84 -12.85
C ASN A 223 -8.48 4.07 -11.55
N TYR A 224 -9.20 4.36 -10.46
CA TYR A 224 -8.92 3.79 -9.15
C TYR A 224 -8.85 2.25 -9.15
N ALA A 225 -9.86 1.59 -9.70
CA ALA A 225 -9.90 0.13 -9.78
C ALA A 225 -8.74 -0.44 -10.62
N SER A 226 -8.39 0.20 -11.74
CA SER A 226 -7.27 -0.24 -12.58
C SER A 226 -5.93 -0.04 -11.89
N SER A 227 -5.74 1.06 -11.16
CA SER A 227 -4.53 1.32 -10.38
C SER A 227 -4.34 0.30 -9.26
N ALA A 228 -5.41 -0.08 -8.55
CA ALA A 228 -5.34 -1.15 -7.56
C ALA A 228 -5.00 -2.51 -8.19
N ARG A 229 -5.51 -2.82 -9.40
CA ARG A 229 -5.11 -4.03 -10.15
C ARG A 229 -3.64 -3.99 -10.57
N ASN A 230 -3.18 -2.83 -11.07
CA ASN A 230 -1.80 -2.63 -11.49
C ASN A 230 -0.83 -2.82 -10.31
N PHE A 231 -1.16 -2.30 -9.11
CA PHE A 231 -0.41 -2.58 -7.89
C PHE A 231 -0.31 -4.09 -7.62
N GLY A 232 -1.44 -4.81 -7.66
CA GLY A 232 -1.46 -6.25 -7.43
C GLY A 232 -0.67 -7.06 -8.46
N ALA A 233 -0.61 -6.59 -9.71
CA ALA A 233 0.15 -7.19 -10.80
C ALA A 233 1.64 -6.86 -10.72
N ALA A 234 2.01 -5.65 -10.27
CA ALA A 234 3.41 -5.23 -10.09
C ALA A 234 4.11 -6.03 -8.97
N PHE A 235 3.37 -6.39 -7.92
CA PHE A 235 3.91 -7.12 -6.76
C PHE A 235 3.21 -8.47 -6.56
N PRO A 236 3.37 -9.42 -7.50
CA PRO A 236 2.62 -10.69 -7.47
C PRO A 236 3.02 -11.60 -6.31
N ALA A 237 4.26 -11.51 -5.84
CA ALA A 237 4.79 -12.30 -4.73
C ALA A 237 4.49 -11.71 -3.35
N ALA A 238 4.01 -10.46 -3.27
CA ALA A 238 3.69 -9.85 -1.99
C ALA A 238 2.39 -10.44 -1.42
N ASP A 239 2.45 -11.03 -0.26
CA ASP A 239 1.30 -11.51 0.52
C ASP A 239 1.08 -10.68 1.79
N THR A 240 2.07 -9.93 2.24
CA THR A 240 1.97 -8.92 3.29
C THR A 240 1.82 -7.55 2.64
N ILE A 241 0.60 -7.02 2.69
CA ILE A 241 0.25 -5.72 2.12
C ILE A 241 0.11 -4.69 3.24
N LEU A 242 1.03 -3.73 3.27
CA LEU A 242 0.99 -2.63 4.23
C LEU A 242 0.23 -1.46 3.61
N VAL A 243 -0.62 -0.81 4.40
CA VAL A 243 -1.53 0.26 3.96
C VAL A 243 -1.52 1.40 4.96
N SER A 244 -1.89 2.61 4.54
CA SER A 244 -1.75 3.81 5.37
C SER A 244 -2.68 3.86 6.57
N HIS A 245 -3.91 3.41 6.46
CA HIS A 245 -4.93 3.69 7.47
C HIS A 245 -5.52 2.41 8.11
N SER A 246 -4.84 1.28 7.99
CA SER A 246 -5.25 0.01 8.59
C SER A 246 -4.03 -0.78 9.05
N PRO A 247 -4.19 -1.75 9.96
CA PRO A 247 -3.14 -2.72 10.26
C PRO A 247 -2.64 -3.46 9.01
N PRO A 248 -1.49 -4.16 9.07
CA PRO A 248 -1.03 -5.00 7.97
C PRO A 248 -2.10 -5.95 7.45
N GLN A 249 -2.17 -6.11 6.14
CA GLN A 249 -3.20 -6.82 5.39
C GLN A 249 -2.60 -7.97 4.58
N GLY A 250 -3.45 -8.89 4.12
CA GLY A 250 -3.12 -9.80 3.03
C GLY A 250 -3.62 -9.28 1.67
N ARG A 251 -3.40 -10.04 0.60
CA ARG A 251 -3.83 -9.69 -0.78
C ARG A 251 -5.34 -9.46 -0.94
N ARG A 252 -6.17 -9.92 -0.01
CA ARG A 252 -7.61 -9.63 0.00
C ARG A 252 -7.91 -8.14 0.04
N ALA A 253 -7.06 -7.34 0.66
CA ALA A 253 -7.19 -5.87 0.67
C ALA A 253 -7.19 -5.27 -0.75
N ILE A 254 -6.37 -5.82 -1.65
CA ILE A 254 -6.33 -5.40 -3.07
C ILE A 254 -7.67 -5.70 -3.74
N VAL A 255 -8.17 -6.94 -3.62
CA VAL A 255 -9.45 -7.36 -4.19
C VAL A 255 -10.60 -6.53 -3.63
N HIS A 256 -10.59 -6.30 -2.32
CA HIS A 256 -11.58 -5.48 -1.64
C HIS A 256 -11.57 -4.03 -2.14
N THR A 257 -10.38 -3.42 -2.28
CA THR A 257 -10.24 -2.06 -2.83
C THR A 257 -10.79 -1.95 -4.24
N ILE A 258 -10.50 -2.94 -5.11
CA ILE A 258 -11.03 -3.01 -6.47
C ILE A 258 -12.56 -3.03 -6.42
N ALA A 259 -13.15 -3.90 -5.60
CA ALA A 259 -14.60 -4.01 -5.47
C ALA A 259 -15.27 -2.75 -4.92
N LEU A 260 -14.60 -1.98 -4.03
CA LEU A 260 -15.09 -0.67 -3.59
C LEU A 260 -15.04 0.35 -4.74
N ALA A 261 -13.95 0.36 -5.52
CA ALA A 261 -13.76 1.31 -6.61
C ALA A 261 -14.72 1.06 -7.80
N GLU A 262 -15.11 -0.18 -8.04
CA GLU A 262 -16.06 -0.56 -9.09
C GLU A 262 -17.51 -0.17 -8.79
N ARG A 263 -17.79 0.32 -7.57
CA ARG A 263 -19.13 0.79 -7.16
C ARG A 263 -19.30 2.29 -7.32
N LEU A 264 -18.23 3.03 -7.67
CA LEU A 264 -18.27 4.47 -7.93
C LEU A 264 -18.78 4.78 -9.34
#